data_766aaf49e4e32393459c326ee24b253d
#
_entry.id   766aaf49e4e32393459c326ee24b253d
#
_cell.length_a   1.000
_cell.length_b   1.000
_cell.length_c   1.000
_cell.angle_alpha   90.00
_cell.angle_beta   90.00
_cell.angle_gamma   90.00
#
_symmetry.space_group_name_H-M   'P 1'
#
loop_
_entity.id
_entity.type
_entity.pdbx_description
1 polymer ?
#
loop_
_entity_poly.entity_id
_entity_poly.type
_entity_poly.pdbx_seq_one_letter_code
_entity_poly.pdbx_strand_id
1 'polypeptide(L)'
;LSPRTNKRVDEFGGCFENRMRFSRLIIEEIKKTTQGKIAILARINCADEVPGGLDIHDSAAIAAYLESCGLDAIHVSRAVHIKDEFMWAPTVIHGGFSASEVEEIKRAVNIPVITVGRYTEPQFAELMVKEGRADLVAFGRQSLADPAMPKKAQEERLEDMTPCIACLQGCVANMYAGNPVCCLTNPFLGHEAEPLEKAEEPKKVMVIGGGVAGLSAAFIAKERGHEVTLYEAGDVLGGNMRLAAYPPGKGDITNMIRSYIHRCQKDGVKIVMNCEVTPELIKEEKPDSVIIATGSKTLILPIEGIDNPAIIHGSDLLDGKRAAGKKVLVVGGGMVGCETAAFLGEQEHDVTVIEFRDTVGADVIHEHRVYLMKDFEDYGIKEITGAKVCKFYEDGVEYETADGVRHETRGYDSVILSMGFRNYNPLEEKIKDLVPETHVIGDAIRARRALDATKEAYAVASKL
;
A
#
# COMPACT_ATOMS: atom_id res chain seq x y z
N LEU A 1 -18.71 13.33 -22.47
CA LEU A 1 -19.92 12.52 -22.39
C LEU A 1 -20.77 12.92 -21.17
N SER A 2 -20.14 13.15 -20.01
CA SER A 2 -20.82 13.46 -18.75
C SER A 2 -21.48 14.83 -18.74
N PRO A 3 -22.76 14.98 -18.33
CA PRO A 3 -23.44 16.26 -18.20
C PRO A 3 -22.83 17.12 -17.06
N ARG A 4 -22.09 16.51 -16.15
CA ARG A 4 -21.37 17.22 -15.08
C ARG A 4 -20.25 18.09 -15.62
N THR A 5 -19.50 17.62 -16.61
CA THR A 5 -18.32 18.29 -17.18
C THR A 5 -18.62 18.98 -18.52
N ASN A 6 -19.51 18.40 -19.34
CA ASN A 6 -19.92 18.99 -20.60
C ASN A 6 -21.05 20.01 -20.39
N LYS A 7 -20.70 21.30 -20.29
CA LYS A 7 -21.63 22.43 -20.13
C LYS A 7 -21.92 23.17 -21.43
N ARG A 8 -21.58 22.60 -22.61
CA ARG A 8 -21.85 23.15 -23.91
C ARG A 8 -23.38 23.23 -24.18
N VAL A 9 -23.80 24.24 -24.92
CA VAL A 9 -25.19 24.47 -25.31
C VAL A 9 -25.40 24.41 -26.83
N ASP A 10 -24.36 24.00 -27.56
CA ASP A 10 -24.37 23.81 -29.01
C ASP A 10 -24.61 22.32 -29.36
N GLU A 11 -24.38 21.97 -30.64
CA GLU A 11 -24.58 20.61 -31.16
C GLU A 11 -23.69 19.52 -30.53
N PHE A 12 -22.78 19.89 -29.63
CA PHE A 12 -21.89 18.96 -28.89
C PHE A 12 -22.22 18.87 -27.38
N GLY A 13 -23.34 19.49 -26.93
CA GLY A 13 -23.73 19.49 -25.53
C GLY A 13 -25.23 19.50 -25.31
N GLY A 14 -25.67 19.50 -24.05
CA GLY A 14 -27.06 19.42 -23.66
C GLY A 14 -27.62 18.00 -23.70
N CYS A 15 -28.42 17.64 -24.70
CA CYS A 15 -29.04 16.30 -24.79
C CYS A 15 -28.02 15.17 -25.01
N PHE A 16 -28.46 13.93 -24.80
CA PHE A 16 -27.59 12.74 -24.93
C PHE A 16 -26.95 12.66 -26.32
N GLU A 17 -27.70 12.80 -27.39
CA GLU A 17 -27.23 12.68 -28.76
C GLU A 17 -26.14 13.70 -29.10
N ASN A 18 -26.29 14.92 -28.60
CA ASN A 18 -25.29 15.98 -28.78
C ASN A 18 -24.01 15.69 -28.01
N ARG A 19 -24.12 15.22 -26.77
CA ARG A 19 -22.93 14.82 -25.97
C ARG A 19 -22.19 13.65 -26.59
N MET A 20 -22.90 12.75 -27.31
CA MET A 20 -22.31 11.58 -27.99
C MET A 20 -21.75 11.92 -29.37
N ARG A 21 -22.15 13.04 -29.99
CA ARG A 21 -21.78 13.43 -31.36
C ARG A 21 -20.28 13.38 -31.62
N PHE A 22 -19.48 13.93 -30.72
CA PHE A 22 -18.01 13.97 -30.91
C PHE A 22 -17.40 12.57 -30.91
N SER A 23 -17.81 11.69 -30.01
CA SER A 23 -17.34 10.32 -29.97
C SER A 23 -17.76 9.54 -31.24
N ARG A 24 -18.98 9.74 -31.71
CA ARG A 24 -19.46 9.16 -32.96
C ARG A 24 -18.58 9.58 -34.16
N LEU A 25 -18.35 10.89 -34.32
CA LEU A 25 -17.52 11.42 -35.40
C LEU A 25 -16.09 10.85 -35.39
N ILE A 26 -15.50 10.66 -34.19
CA ILE A 26 -14.18 10.04 -34.05
C ILE A 26 -14.22 8.58 -34.56
N ILE A 27 -15.19 7.79 -34.14
CA ILE A 27 -15.32 6.38 -34.53
C ILE A 27 -15.53 6.26 -36.05
N GLU A 28 -16.42 7.07 -36.62
CA GLU A 28 -16.71 7.11 -38.05
C GLU A 28 -15.46 7.44 -38.86
N GLU A 29 -14.68 8.47 -38.46
CA GLU A 29 -13.48 8.88 -39.17
C GLU A 29 -12.34 7.86 -39.06
N ILE A 30 -12.17 7.23 -37.88
CA ILE A 30 -11.20 6.15 -37.73
C ILE A 30 -11.57 4.98 -38.66
N LYS A 31 -12.82 4.53 -38.67
CA LYS A 31 -13.28 3.44 -39.55
C LYS A 31 -13.06 3.76 -41.02
N LYS A 32 -13.40 4.96 -41.44
CA LYS A 32 -13.19 5.44 -42.81
C LYS A 32 -11.70 5.45 -43.17
N THR A 33 -10.85 6.03 -42.36
CA THR A 33 -9.41 6.17 -42.60
C THR A 33 -8.72 4.80 -42.62
N THR A 34 -9.06 3.90 -41.72
CA THR A 34 -8.47 2.58 -41.60
C THR A 34 -9.12 1.52 -42.49
N GLN A 35 -10.21 1.88 -43.18
CA GLN A 35 -11.03 0.97 -43.99
C GLN A 35 -11.50 -0.27 -43.19
N GLY A 36 -11.75 -0.09 -41.89
CA GLY A 36 -12.17 -1.16 -41.00
C GLY A 36 -11.11 -2.22 -40.69
N LYS A 37 -9.82 -1.97 -40.97
CA LYS A 37 -8.74 -2.95 -40.80
C LYS A 37 -8.19 -3.04 -39.39
N ILE A 38 -8.59 -2.14 -38.49
CA ILE A 38 -8.18 -2.15 -37.08
C ILE A 38 -9.41 -2.16 -36.17
N ALA A 39 -9.30 -2.81 -35.03
CA ALA A 39 -10.31 -2.74 -33.99
C ALA A 39 -10.25 -1.38 -33.28
N ILE A 40 -11.43 -0.85 -32.93
CA ILE A 40 -11.59 0.40 -32.19
C ILE A 40 -12.11 0.08 -30.79
N LEU A 41 -11.34 0.42 -29.78
CA LEU A 41 -11.74 0.26 -28.39
C LEU A 41 -11.96 1.65 -27.75
N ALA A 42 -12.99 1.77 -26.91
CA ALA A 42 -13.17 2.95 -26.07
C ALA A 42 -13.07 2.57 -24.59
N ARG A 43 -12.55 3.50 -23.79
CA ARG A 43 -12.62 3.40 -22.33
C ARG A 43 -13.62 4.40 -21.80
N ILE A 44 -14.59 3.93 -21.02
CA ILE A 44 -15.61 4.75 -20.35
C ILE A 44 -15.66 4.44 -18.86
N ASN A 45 -16.23 5.34 -18.07
CA ASN A 45 -16.53 5.08 -16.66
C ASN A 45 -17.87 4.35 -16.56
N CYS A 46 -18.00 3.42 -15.62
CA CYS A 46 -19.31 2.89 -15.23
C CYS A 46 -20.10 3.90 -14.39
N ALA A 47 -19.42 4.74 -13.61
CA ALA A 47 -19.98 5.84 -12.86
C ALA A 47 -18.93 6.93 -12.65
N ASP A 48 -19.35 8.21 -12.58
CA ASP A 48 -18.45 9.34 -12.33
C ASP A 48 -18.19 9.56 -10.83
N GLU A 49 -19.00 8.97 -9.94
CA GLU A 49 -18.95 9.09 -8.47
C GLU A 49 -19.07 10.54 -7.94
N VAL A 50 -19.72 11.39 -8.72
CA VAL A 50 -19.95 12.81 -8.36
C VAL A 50 -21.38 13.22 -8.65
N PRO A 51 -21.98 14.10 -7.84
CA PRO A 51 -23.36 14.58 -8.09
C PRO A 51 -23.52 15.21 -9.48
N GLY A 52 -24.52 14.74 -10.22
CA GLY A 52 -24.81 15.19 -11.60
C GLY A 52 -23.82 14.65 -12.65
N GLY A 53 -22.98 13.71 -12.28
CA GLY A 53 -22.16 12.89 -13.20
C GLY A 53 -22.95 11.75 -13.82
N LEU A 54 -22.24 10.90 -14.57
CA LEU A 54 -22.80 9.67 -15.13
C LEU A 54 -23.05 8.64 -14.02
N ASP A 55 -24.17 7.97 -14.07
CA ASP A 55 -24.43 6.73 -13.33
C ASP A 55 -24.29 5.51 -14.24
N ILE A 56 -24.58 4.32 -13.70
CA ILE A 56 -24.44 3.06 -14.44
C ILE A 56 -25.42 2.96 -15.61
N HIS A 57 -26.64 3.49 -15.47
CA HIS A 57 -27.64 3.45 -16.53
C HIS A 57 -27.25 4.37 -17.70
N ASP A 58 -26.74 5.58 -17.40
CA ASP A 58 -26.13 6.46 -18.38
C ASP A 58 -25.00 5.78 -19.15
N SER A 59 -24.12 5.09 -18.40
CA SER A 59 -22.93 4.45 -18.95
C SER A 59 -23.28 3.23 -19.80
N ALA A 60 -24.30 2.47 -19.44
CA ALA A 60 -24.83 1.36 -20.26
C ALA A 60 -25.44 1.90 -21.58
N ALA A 61 -26.21 2.99 -21.52
CA ALA A 61 -26.73 3.64 -22.71
C ALA A 61 -25.62 4.20 -23.63
N ILE A 62 -24.57 4.78 -23.04
CA ILE A 62 -23.38 5.25 -23.78
C ILE A 62 -22.70 4.07 -24.47
N ALA A 63 -22.50 2.95 -23.77
CA ALA A 63 -21.87 1.75 -24.30
C ALA A 63 -22.66 1.21 -25.53
N ALA A 64 -23.97 1.05 -25.41
CA ALA A 64 -24.83 0.59 -26.50
C ALA A 64 -24.83 1.57 -27.70
N TYR A 65 -24.81 2.88 -27.45
CA TYR A 65 -24.70 3.87 -28.50
C TYR A 65 -23.35 3.80 -29.25
N LEU A 66 -22.22 3.66 -28.52
CA LEU A 66 -20.91 3.53 -29.13
C LEU A 66 -20.77 2.25 -29.95
N GLU A 67 -21.37 1.13 -29.48
CA GLU A 67 -21.47 -0.10 -30.27
C GLU A 67 -22.22 0.14 -31.58
N SER A 68 -23.37 0.84 -31.55
CA SER A 68 -24.13 1.18 -32.76
C SER A 68 -23.36 2.05 -33.75
N CYS A 69 -22.40 2.86 -33.27
CA CYS A 69 -21.47 3.64 -34.10
C CYS A 69 -20.33 2.77 -34.68
N GLY A 70 -20.25 1.51 -34.23
CA GLY A 70 -19.28 0.52 -34.72
C GLY A 70 -18.02 0.40 -33.85
N LEU A 71 -18.11 0.64 -32.56
CA LEU A 71 -17.06 0.26 -31.61
C LEU A 71 -16.90 -1.26 -31.58
N ASP A 72 -15.67 -1.77 -31.46
CA ASP A 72 -15.38 -3.20 -31.50
C ASP A 72 -15.19 -3.83 -30.12
N ALA A 73 -14.82 -3.03 -29.09
CA ALA A 73 -14.79 -3.46 -27.69
C ALA A 73 -14.86 -2.26 -26.75
N ILE A 74 -15.22 -2.49 -25.48
CA ILE A 74 -15.33 -1.43 -24.49
C ILE A 74 -14.59 -1.80 -23.21
N HIS A 75 -13.77 -0.87 -22.71
CA HIS A 75 -13.05 -0.98 -21.45
C HIS A 75 -13.76 -0.13 -20.38
N VAL A 76 -14.23 -0.78 -19.33
CA VAL A 76 -15.02 -0.14 -18.29
C VAL A 76 -14.12 0.23 -17.10
N SER A 77 -14.11 1.52 -16.78
CA SER A 77 -13.39 2.12 -15.67
C SER A 77 -14.38 2.69 -14.66
N ARG A 78 -13.94 3.37 -13.62
CA ARG A 78 -14.80 4.03 -12.61
C ARG A 78 -14.20 5.37 -12.22
N ALA A 79 -15.05 6.32 -11.84
CA ALA A 79 -14.73 7.63 -11.30
C ALA A 79 -14.07 8.62 -12.28
N VAL A 80 -14.07 9.86 -11.86
CA VAL A 80 -13.38 10.98 -12.51
C VAL A 80 -12.34 11.59 -11.57
N HIS A 81 -11.43 12.43 -12.06
CA HIS A 81 -10.34 13.03 -11.27
C HIS A 81 -10.75 13.78 -10.00
N ILE A 82 -12.01 14.20 -9.86
CA ILE A 82 -12.54 14.81 -8.63
C ILE A 82 -12.74 13.76 -7.52
N LYS A 83 -12.77 12.47 -7.91
CA LYS A 83 -12.93 11.28 -7.07
C LYS A 83 -11.80 10.28 -7.37
N ASP A 84 -10.56 10.76 -7.31
CA ASP A 84 -9.37 9.99 -7.67
C ASP A 84 -9.11 8.82 -6.71
N GLU A 85 -9.66 8.85 -5.49
CA GLU A 85 -9.64 7.74 -4.55
C GLU A 85 -10.34 6.47 -5.08
N PHE A 86 -11.30 6.60 -6.00
CA PHE A 86 -11.88 5.45 -6.72
C PHE A 86 -11.08 5.10 -7.98
N MET A 87 -10.49 6.09 -8.64
CA MET A 87 -9.63 5.87 -9.80
C MET A 87 -8.36 5.11 -9.43
N TRP A 88 -7.76 5.47 -8.30
CA TRP A 88 -6.57 4.86 -7.73
C TRP A 88 -6.89 4.04 -6.48
N ALA A 89 -7.98 3.27 -6.50
CA ALA A 89 -8.53 2.54 -5.37
C ALA A 89 -7.42 2.01 -4.42
N PRO A 90 -7.39 2.48 -3.15
CA PRO A 90 -6.41 2.07 -2.15
C PRO A 90 -6.72 0.69 -1.56
N THR A 91 -5.90 0.22 -0.63
CA THR A 91 -6.02 -1.11 -0.04
C THR A 91 -7.38 -1.37 0.64
N VAL A 92 -8.03 -0.35 1.17
CA VAL A 92 -9.36 -0.45 1.81
C VAL A 92 -10.50 -0.78 0.82
N ILE A 93 -10.29 -0.55 -0.48
CA ILE A 93 -11.25 -0.90 -1.53
C ILE A 93 -10.95 -2.32 -2.02
N HIS A 94 -11.91 -3.23 -1.93
CA HIS A 94 -11.75 -4.62 -2.34
C HIS A 94 -11.44 -4.79 -3.86
N GLY A 95 -10.84 -5.91 -4.23
CA GLY A 95 -10.65 -6.28 -5.64
C GLY A 95 -12.00 -6.44 -6.36
N GLY A 96 -12.05 -6.07 -7.65
CA GLY A 96 -13.27 -6.18 -8.46
C GLY A 96 -14.41 -5.25 -8.03
N PHE A 97 -14.11 -4.12 -7.39
CA PHE A 97 -15.09 -3.18 -6.81
C PHE A 97 -16.11 -2.59 -7.83
N SER A 98 -15.90 -2.79 -9.13
CA SER A 98 -16.82 -2.39 -10.21
C SER A 98 -17.44 -3.59 -10.94
N ALA A 99 -17.36 -4.79 -10.39
CA ALA A 99 -17.78 -6.02 -11.07
C ALA A 99 -19.27 -6.03 -11.42
N SER A 100 -20.13 -5.51 -10.53
CA SER A 100 -21.59 -5.42 -10.74
C SER A 100 -21.95 -4.45 -11.87
N GLU A 101 -21.30 -3.29 -11.89
CA GLU A 101 -21.55 -2.28 -12.92
C GLU A 101 -21.00 -2.72 -14.29
N VAL A 102 -19.86 -3.40 -14.31
CA VAL A 102 -19.33 -3.99 -15.55
C VAL A 102 -20.28 -5.03 -16.12
N GLU A 103 -20.87 -5.88 -15.28
CA GLU A 103 -21.87 -6.88 -15.69
C GLU A 103 -23.12 -6.22 -16.29
N GLU A 104 -23.59 -5.09 -15.74
CA GLU A 104 -24.72 -4.35 -16.30
C GLU A 104 -24.40 -3.79 -17.68
N ILE A 105 -23.20 -3.22 -17.88
CA ILE A 105 -22.73 -2.78 -19.20
C ILE A 105 -22.64 -3.99 -20.16
N LYS A 106 -22.12 -5.13 -19.69
CA LYS A 106 -22.03 -6.36 -20.49
C LYS A 106 -23.39 -6.85 -21.00
N ARG A 107 -24.42 -6.70 -20.18
CA ARG A 107 -25.79 -7.04 -20.60
C ARG A 107 -26.38 -6.07 -21.64
N ALA A 108 -25.88 -4.85 -21.70
CA ALA A 108 -26.36 -3.80 -22.60
C ALA A 108 -25.71 -3.84 -24.00
N VAL A 109 -24.61 -4.59 -24.19
CA VAL A 109 -23.84 -4.65 -25.45
C VAL A 109 -23.54 -6.09 -25.85
N ASN A 110 -23.25 -6.29 -27.17
CA ASN A 110 -22.85 -7.58 -27.74
C ASN A 110 -21.33 -7.64 -28.01
N ILE A 111 -20.66 -6.50 -28.01
CA ILE A 111 -19.18 -6.42 -28.15
C ILE A 111 -18.47 -6.86 -26.87
N PRO A 112 -17.20 -7.27 -26.97
CA PRO A 112 -16.39 -7.61 -25.81
C PRO A 112 -16.27 -6.46 -24.79
N VAL A 113 -16.44 -6.81 -23.51
CA VAL A 113 -16.31 -5.89 -22.38
C VAL A 113 -15.07 -6.26 -21.56
N ILE A 114 -14.20 -5.27 -21.34
CA ILE A 114 -12.97 -5.39 -20.56
C ILE A 114 -13.22 -4.76 -19.20
N THR A 115 -13.06 -5.54 -18.12
CA THR A 115 -13.14 -5.03 -16.75
C THR A 115 -11.78 -4.61 -16.21
N VAL A 116 -11.76 -3.64 -15.30
CA VAL A 116 -10.60 -3.25 -14.48
C VAL A 116 -11.06 -2.82 -13.09
N GLY A 117 -10.29 -3.10 -12.04
CA GLY A 117 -10.64 -2.71 -10.68
C GLY A 117 -9.93 -3.53 -9.62
N ARG A 118 -8.62 -3.33 -9.41
CA ARG A 118 -7.84 -4.04 -8.38
C ARG A 118 -7.89 -5.57 -8.48
N TYR A 119 -7.96 -6.12 -9.67
CA TYR A 119 -7.74 -7.55 -9.85
C TYR A 119 -6.27 -7.86 -9.57
N THR A 120 -6.00 -8.71 -8.59
CA THR A 120 -4.66 -9.14 -8.16
C THR A 120 -4.51 -10.67 -8.25
N GLU A 121 -5.65 -11.37 -8.24
CA GLU A 121 -5.72 -12.83 -8.25
C GLU A 121 -6.27 -13.32 -9.59
N PRO A 122 -5.51 -14.16 -10.33
CA PRO A 122 -5.96 -14.73 -11.61
C PRO A 122 -7.25 -15.53 -11.50
N GLN A 123 -7.47 -16.22 -10.38
CA GLN A 123 -8.67 -17.03 -10.15
C GLN A 123 -9.94 -16.15 -10.12
N PHE A 124 -9.85 -14.97 -9.51
CA PHE A 124 -10.97 -14.04 -9.50
C PHE A 124 -11.22 -13.46 -10.90
N ALA A 125 -10.14 -13.14 -11.64
CA ALA A 125 -10.26 -12.71 -13.03
C ALA A 125 -10.89 -13.81 -13.92
N GLU A 126 -10.49 -15.06 -13.74
CA GLU A 126 -11.05 -16.21 -14.44
C GLU A 126 -12.56 -16.36 -14.14
N LEU A 127 -12.96 -16.18 -12.87
CA LEU A 127 -14.36 -16.24 -12.45
C LEU A 127 -15.21 -15.20 -13.19
N MET A 128 -14.73 -13.95 -13.30
CA MET A 128 -15.41 -12.89 -14.05
C MET A 128 -15.71 -13.29 -15.49
N VAL A 129 -14.76 -13.96 -16.16
CA VAL A 129 -14.90 -14.42 -17.54
C VAL A 129 -15.80 -15.66 -17.62
N LYS A 130 -15.62 -16.65 -16.75
CA LYS A 130 -16.41 -17.89 -16.72
C LYS A 130 -17.89 -17.65 -16.45
N GLU A 131 -18.21 -16.69 -15.59
CA GLU A 131 -19.60 -16.32 -15.29
C GLU A 131 -20.21 -15.38 -16.35
N GLY A 132 -19.44 -14.99 -17.37
CA GLY A 132 -19.91 -14.09 -18.43
C GLY A 132 -20.15 -12.66 -17.98
N ARG A 133 -19.54 -12.23 -16.85
CA ARG A 133 -19.65 -10.88 -16.30
C ARG A 133 -18.74 -9.88 -17.02
N ALA A 134 -17.69 -10.38 -17.66
CA ALA A 134 -16.80 -9.65 -18.57
C ALA A 134 -16.19 -10.63 -19.56
N ASP A 135 -15.63 -10.15 -20.68
CA ASP A 135 -14.94 -10.99 -21.67
C ASP A 135 -13.41 -10.98 -21.44
N LEU A 136 -12.88 -9.89 -20.90
CA LEU A 136 -11.45 -9.73 -20.60
C LEU A 136 -11.28 -9.00 -19.27
N VAL A 137 -10.12 -9.22 -18.63
CA VAL A 137 -9.74 -8.54 -17.39
C VAL A 137 -8.42 -7.80 -17.60
N ALA A 138 -8.39 -6.52 -17.24
CA ALA A 138 -7.19 -5.69 -17.33
C ALA A 138 -6.51 -5.60 -15.96
N PHE A 139 -5.19 -5.86 -15.96
CA PHE A 139 -4.31 -5.76 -14.79
C PHE A 139 -3.41 -4.53 -14.94
N GLY A 140 -3.66 -3.48 -14.15
CA GLY A 140 -2.81 -2.28 -14.13
C GLY A 140 -1.67 -2.42 -13.12
N ARG A 141 -1.91 -1.99 -11.88
CA ARG A 141 -0.88 -2.01 -10.80
C ARG A 141 -0.36 -3.40 -10.47
N GLN A 142 -1.15 -4.46 -10.70
CA GLN A 142 -0.69 -5.84 -10.57
C GLN A 142 0.43 -6.15 -11.57
N SER A 143 0.37 -5.62 -12.78
CA SER A 143 1.46 -5.80 -13.77
C SER A 143 2.74 -5.04 -13.38
N LEU A 144 2.64 -3.96 -12.58
CA LEU A 144 3.81 -3.30 -11.98
C LEU A 144 4.41 -4.14 -10.84
N ALA A 145 3.55 -4.78 -10.04
CA ALA A 145 3.98 -5.64 -8.95
C ALA A 145 4.59 -6.97 -9.45
N ASP A 146 3.99 -7.54 -10.50
CA ASP A 146 4.44 -8.81 -11.09
C ASP A 146 4.14 -8.85 -12.59
N PRO A 147 5.06 -8.43 -13.45
CA PRO A 147 4.88 -8.49 -14.89
C PRO A 147 4.79 -9.94 -15.43
N ALA A 148 5.32 -10.91 -14.70
CA ALA A 148 5.27 -12.33 -15.06
C ALA A 148 4.00 -13.04 -14.57
N MET A 149 3.06 -12.33 -13.91
CA MET A 149 1.85 -12.93 -13.36
C MET A 149 1.04 -13.76 -14.36
N PRO A 150 0.80 -13.33 -15.62
CA PRO A 150 0.05 -14.15 -16.57
C PRO A 150 0.76 -15.48 -16.89
N LYS A 151 2.09 -15.47 -17.01
CA LYS A 151 2.88 -16.68 -17.22
C LYS A 151 2.85 -17.60 -15.99
N LYS A 152 2.99 -17.04 -14.80
CA LYS A 152 2.89 -17.80 -13.53
C LYS A 152 1.50 -18.43 -13.37
N ALA A 153 0.42 -17.71 -13.75
CA ALA A 153 -0.93 -18.27 -13.74
C ALA A 153 -1.08 -19.42 -14.73
N GLN A 154 -0.57 -19.29 -15.95
CA GLN A 154 -0.59 -20.34 -16.97
C GLN A 154 0.19 -21.59 -16.54
N GLU A 155 1.25 -21.43 -15.78
CA GLU A 155 2.10 -22.51 -15.24
C GLU A 155 1.62 -23.02 -13.87
N GLU A 156 0.46 -22.58 -13.38
CA GLU A 156 -0.13 -22.92 -12.06
C GLU A 156 0.79 -22.59 -10.87
N ARG A 157 1.70 -21.64 -11.03
CA ARG A 157 2.64 -21.16 -9.99
C ARG A 157 2.10 -19.95 -9.24
N LEU A 158 0.91 -20.08 -8.64
CA LEU A 158 0.21 -18.97 -8.01
C LEU A 158 0.93 -18.43 -6.77
N GLU A 159 1.60 -19.31 -6.03
CA GLU A 159 2.37 -18.94 -4.82
C GLU A 159 3.60 -18.08 -5.15
N ASP A 160 4.10 -18.15 -6.39
CA ASP A 160 5.24 -17.36 -6.87
C ASP A 160 4.86 -15.91 -7.21
N MET A 161 3.57 -15.58 -7.21
CA MET A 161 3.12 -14.25 -7.60
C MET A 161 3.43 -13.21 -6.52
N THR A 162 3.90 -12.05 -6.97
CA THR A 162 4.05 -10.86 -6.13
C THR A 162 2.79 -10.02 -6.23
N PRO A 163 1.98 -9.89 -5.17
CA PRO A 163 0.71 -9.19 -5.23
C PRO A 163 0.89 -7.67 -5.17
N CYS A 164 0.05 -6.94 -5.90
CA CYS A 164 -0.17 -5.52 -5.66
C CYS A 164 -1.05 -5.32 -4.43
N ILE A 165 -0.53 -4.71 -3.38
CA ILE A 165 -1.25 -4.43 -2.14
C ILE A 165 -1.94 -3.05 -2.14
N ALA A 166 -2.04 -2.39 -3.28
CA ALA A 166 -2.66 -1.08 -3.44
C ALA A 166 -2.21 0.00 -2.43
N CYS A 167 -0.94 -0.06 -2.03
CA CYS A 167 -0.33 0.89 -1.08
C CYS A 167 -0.14 2.30 -1.63
N LEU A 168 -0.17 2.47 -2.95
CA LEU A 168 -0.01 3.71 -3.71
C LEU A 168 1.34 4.45 -3.53
N GLN A 169 2.25 3.95 -2.70
CA GLN A 169 3.46 4.66 -2.28
C GLN A 169 4.42 4.97 -3.44
N GLY A 170 4.72 3.98 -4.29
CA GLY A 170 5.72 4.09 -5.35
C GLY A 170 5.15 4.37 -6.74
N CYS A 171 3.89 4.04 -6.98
CA CYS A 171 3.22 4.28 -8.26
C CYS A 171 2.49 5.64 -8.26
N VAL A 172 1.37 5.76 -7.57
CA VAL A 172 0.51 6.95 -7.62
C VAL A 172 1.15 8.15 -6.94
N ALA A 173 1.66 8.02 -5.71
CA ALA A 173 2.29 9.13 -5.00
C ALA A 173 3.53 9.67 -5.75
N ASN A 174 4.36 8.79 -6.33
CA ASN A 174 5.49 9.22 -7.14
C ASN A 174 5.06 9.92 -8.43
N MET A 175 4.03 9.40 -9.10
CA MET A 175 3.47 10.01 -10.30
C MET A 175 3.00 11.45 -10.03
N TYR A 176 2.25 11.67 -8.95
CA TYR A 176 1.80 13.02 -8.57
C TYR A 176 2.95 13.94 -8.14
N ALA A 177 4.01 13.37 -7.56
CA ALA A 177 5.22 14.11 -7.20
C ALA A 177 6.17 14.36 -8.39
N GLY A 178 5.85 13.87 -9.60
CA GLY A 178 6.72 13.98 -10.77
C GLY A 178 7.98 13.09 -10.69
N ASN A 179 7.99 12.09 -9.83
CA ASN A 179 9.08 11.14 -9.66
C ASN A 179 8.87 9.88 -10.52
N PRO A 180 9.95 9.16 -10.87
CA PRO A 180 9.83 7.85 -11.52
C PRO A 180 8.96 6.88 -10.74
N VAL A 181 8.11 6.14 -11.46
CA VAL A 181 7.28 5.09 -10.86
C VAL A 181 8.16 3.95 -10.38
N CYS A 182 7.90 3.48 -9.17
CA CYS A 182 8.49 2.28 -8.58
C CYS A 182 7.41 1.52 -7.78
N CYS A 183 7.74 0.35 -7.25
CA CYS A 183 6.78 -0.48 -6.54
C CYS A 183 7.35 -0.95 -5.20
N LEU A 184 6.52 -0.87 -4.14
CA LEU A 184 6.87 -1.39 -2.82
C LEU A 184 7.09 -2.91 -2.83
N THR A 185 6.21 -3.64 -3.53
CA THR A 185 6.23 -5.11 -3.56
C THR A 185 7.15 -5.69 -4.64
N ASN A 186 7.58 -4.86 -5.61
CA ASN A 186 8.50 -5.22 -6.67
C ASN A 186 9.70 -4.27 -6.70
N PRO A 187 10.78 -4.57 -5.99
CA PRO A 187 11.97 -3.72 -5.97
C PRO A 187 12.73 -3.66 -7.31
N PHE A 188 12.37 -4.51 -8.29
CA PHE A 188 12.99 -4.54 -9.62
C PHE A 188 12.32 -3.58 -10.61
N LEU A 189 11.15 -3.04 -10.30
CA LEU A 189 10.42 -2.14 -11.19
C LEU A 189 11.25 -0.87 -11.48
N GLY A 190 11.48 -0.62 -12.78
CA GLY A 190 12.32 0.48 -13.27
C GLY A 190 13.77 0.09 -13.51
N HIS A 191 14.13 -1.20 -13.30
CA HIS A 191 15.46 -1.75 -13.52
C HIS A 191 15.47 -2.86 -14.60
N GLU A 192 14.42 -2.94 -15.41
CA GLU A 192 14.26 -4.01 -16.41
C GLU A 192 15.33 -3.99 -17.50
N ALA A 193 15.93 -2.81 -17.76
CA ALA A 193 17.05 -2.68 -18.71
C ALA A 193 18.40 -3.09 -18.12
N GLU A 194 18.47 -3.29 -16.80
CA GLU A 194 19.66 -3.67 -16.06
C GLU A 194 19.41 -5.01 -15.35
N PRO A 195 19.43 -6.14 -16.09
CA PRO A 195 19.13 -7.44 -15.48
C PRO A 195 20.10 -7.73 -14.34
N LEU A 196 19.58 -8.34 -13.29
CA LEU A 196 20.39 -8.72 -12.14
C LEU A 196 21.33 -9.87 -12.52
N GLU A 197 22.60 -9.55 -12.70
CA GLU A 197 23.63 -10.55 -13.06
C GLU A 197 24.06 -11.36 -11.83
N LYS A 198 24.49 -12.59 -12.07
CA LYS A 198 25.14 -13.39 -11.01
C LYS A 198 26.47 -12.75 -10.62
N ALA A 199 26.77 -12.77 -9.33
CA ALA A 199 28.06 -12.32 -8.83
C ALA A 199 29.21 -13.19 -9.37
N GLU A 200 30.28 -12.57 -9.82
CA GLU A 200 31.47 -13.29 -10.26
C GLU A 200 32.10 -14.09 -9.10
N GLU A 201 32.10 -13.50 -7.91
CA GLU A 201 32.57 -14.11 -6.67
C GLU A 201 31.41 -14.18 -5.66
N PRO A 202 30.76 -15.33 -5.49
CA PRO A 202 29.73 -15.52 -4.49
C PRO A 202 30.25 -15.29 -3.06
N LYS A 203 29.54 -14.45 -2.30
CA LYS A 203 29.87 -14.11 -0.90
C LYS A 203 28.98 -14.89 0.06
N LYS A 204 29.46 -15.10 1.30
CA LYS A 204 28.65 -15.47 2.45
C LYS A 204 28.02 -14.20 3.04
N VAL A 205 26.73 -14.02 2.84
CA VAL A 205 25.97 -12.82 3.23
C VAL A 205 25.11 -13.11 4.45
N MET A 206 25.30 -12.33 5.51
CA MET A 206 24.49 -12.36 6.72
C MET A 206 23.50 -11.19 6.70
N VAL A 207 22.19 -11.48 6.69
CA VAL A 207 21.14 -10.47 6.79
C VAL A 207 20.57 -10.49 8.20
N ILE A 208 20.55 -9.34 8.88
CA ILE A 208 20.12 -9.21 10.28
C ILE A 208 18.81 -8.44 10.36
N GLY A 209 17.73 -9.17 10.67
CA GLY A 209 16.35 -8.68 10.74
C GLY A 209 15.46 -9.20 9.61
N GLY A 210 14.37 -9.87 9.98
CA GLY A 210 13.39 -10.50 9.08
C GLY A 210 12.21 -9.59 8.70
N GLY A 211 12.39 -8.27 8.77
CA GLY A 211 11.43 -7.29 8.24
C GLY A 211 11.47 -7.23 6.70
N VAL A 212 10.62 -6.36 6.09
CA VAL A 212 10.54 -6.26 4.62
C VAL A 212 11.85 -5.84 3.97
N ALA A 213 12.68 -5.03 4.63
CA ALA A 213 14.01 -4.67 4.16
C ALA A 213 14.94 -5.89 4.08
N GLY A 214 15.03 -6.66 5.18
CA GLY A 214 15.90 -7.82 5.25
C GLY A 214 15.43 -8.96 4.34
N LEU A 215 14.13 -9.27 4.31
CA LEU A 215 13.58 -10.26 3.37
C LEU A 215 13.87 -9.88 1.92
N SER A 216 13.67 -8.59 1.57
CA SER A 216 13.96 -8.09 0.22
C SER A 216 15.45 -8.22 -0.13
N ALA A 217 16.33 -7.77 0.75
CA ALA A 217 17.77 -7.91 0.55
C ALA A 217 18.22 -9.38 0.43
N ALA A 218 17.62 -10.26 1.24
CA ALA A 218 17.97 -11.68 1.26
C ALA A 218 17.65 -12.36 -0.07
N PHE A 219 16.43 -12.20 -0.62
CA PHE A 219 16.11 -12.85 -1.91
C PHE A 219 16.88 -12.21 -3.07
N ILE A 220 17.14 -10.89 -3.05
CA ILE A 220 17.92 -10.23 -4.10
C ILE A 220 19.36 -10.71 -4.09
N ALA A 221 20.02 -10.76 -2.93
CA ALA A 221 21.37 -11.28 -2.80
C ALA A 221 21.45 -12.76 -3.22
N LYS A 222 20.44 -13.55 -2.85
CA LYS A 222 20.33 -14.96 -3.26
C LYS A 222 20.18 -15.13 -4.78
N GLU A 223 19.37 -14.28 -5.41
CA GLU A 223 19.22 -14.24 -6.87
C GLU A 223 20.55 -13.93 -7.58
N ARG A 224 21.42 -13.13 -6.97
CA ARG A 224 22.79 -12.91 -7.45
C ARG A 224 23.74 -14.10 -7.25
N GLY A 225 23.31 -15.12 -6.54
CA GLY A 225 24.09 -16.36 -6.36
C GLY A 225 24.89 -16.43 -5.05
N HIS A 226 24.70 -15.47 -4.13
CA HIS A 226 25.37 -15.49 -2.83
C HIS A 226 24.82 -16.60 -1.92
N GLU A 227 25.63 -17.03 -0.94
CA GLU A 227 25.19 -17.83 0.20
C GLU A 227 24.58 -16.93 1.25
N VAL A 228 23.23 -16.97 1.41
CA VAL A 228 22.50 -16.03 2.25
C VAL A 228 21.90 -16.72 3.46
N THR A 229 22.22 -16.19 4.67
CA THR A 229 21.56 -16.53 5.93
C THR A 229 20.90 -15.28 6.51
N LEU A 230 19.56 -15.36 6.72
CA LEU A 230 18.77 -14.31 7.38
C LEU A 230 18.53 -14.72 8.83
N TYR A 231 18.84 -13.83 9.76
CA TYR A 231 18.60 -13.97 11.20
C TYR A 231 17.49 -13.05 11.65
N GLU A 232 16.52 -13.61 12.40
CA GLU A 232 15.44 -12.86 13.02
C GLU A 232 15.41 -13.15 14.52
N ALA A 233 15.41 -12.07 15.32
CA ALA A 233 15.41 -12.16 16.78
C ALA A 233 14.08 -12.68 17.35
N GLY A 234 12.98 -12.42 16.64
CA GLY A 234 11.64 -12.86 17.02
C GLY A 234 11.26 -14.23 16.46
N ASP A 235 10.03 -14.61 16.73
CA ASP A 235 9.41 -15.86 16.29
C ASP A 235 8.55 -15.68 15.01
N VAL A 236 8.42 -14.44 14.48
CA VAL A 236 7.60 -14.10 13.31
C VAL A 236 8.34 -13.15 12.38
N LEU A 237 8.31 -13.47 11.07
CA LEU A 237 8.85 -12.61 10.02
C LEU A 237 7.87 -11.48 9.63
N GLY A 238 8.39 -10.42 9.00
CA GLY A 238 7.63 -9.29 8.50
C GLY A 238 7.84 -7.99 9.28
N GLY A 239 8.41 -8.05 10.49
CA GLY A 239 8.73 -6.87 11.31
C GLY A 239 7.52 -5.96 11.55
N ASN A 240 7.74 -4.65 11.62
CA ASN A 240 6.65 -3.67 11.84
C ASN A 240 5.60 -3.63 10.71
N MET A 241 5.95 -4.11 9.50
CA MET A 241 4.97 -4.17 8.40
C MET A 241 3.84 -5.16 8.69
N ARG A 242 4.07 -6.17 9.52
CA ARG A 242 3.03 -7.09 10.00
C ARG A 242 1.95 -6.36 10.81
N LEU A 243 2.37 -5.42 11.66
CA LEU A 243 1.46 -4.63 12.48
C LEU A 243 0.60 -3.68 11.63
N ALA A 244 1.14 -3.19 10.53
CA ALA A 244 0.42 -2.34 9.59
C ALA A 244 -0.72 -3.07 8.83
N ALA A 245 -0.83 -4.39 8.94
CA ALA A 245 -1.90 -5.18 8.33
C ALA A 245 -3.18 -5.27 9.19
N TYR A 246 -3.11 -4.93 10.48
CA TYR A 246 -4.23 -5.09 11.40
C TYR A 246 -5.31 -3.98 11.31
N PRO A 247 -4.97 -2.70 11.05
CA PRO A 247 -5.99 -1.67 10.85
C PRO A 247 -7.00 -2.01 9.75
N PRO A 248 -8.23 -1.47 9.81
CA PRO A 248 -9.29 -1.77 8.86
C PRO A 248 -8.86 -1.70 7.39
N GLY A 249 -9.28 -2.67 6.59
CA GLY A 249 -9.04 -2.72 5.16
C GLY A 249 -7.58 -2.92 4.72
N LYS A 250 -6.64 -3.27 5.62
CA LYS A 250 -5.21 -3.39 5.31
C LYS A 250 -4.67 -4.81 5.20
N GLY A 251 -5.54 -5.82 5.21
CA GLY A 251 -5.15 -7.24 5.18
C GLY A 251 -4.25 -7.64 4.01
N ASP A 252 -4.32 -6.95 2.87
CA ASP A 252 -3.49 -7.21 1.69
C ASP A 252 -1.97 -7.08 1.97
N ILE A 253 -1.57 -6.32 3.00
CA ILE A 253 -0.17 -6.21 3.43
C ILE A 253 0.39 -7.58 3.81
N THR A 254 -0.43 -8.45 4.41
CA THR A 254 -0.04 -9.82 4.74
C THR A 254 0.36 -10.62 3.50
N ASN A 255 -0.28 -10.39 2.36
CA ASN A 255 0.03 -11.08 1.11
C ASN A 255 1.43 -10.71 0.60
N MET A 256 1.85 -9.45 0.76
CA MET A 256 3.23 -9.03 0.44
C MET A 256 4.26 -9.76 1.31
N ILE A 257 4.03 -9.80 2.63
CA ILE A 257 4.95 -10.45 3.57
C ILE A 257 5.05 -11.95 3.24
N ARG A 258 3.92 -12.63 2.98
CA ARG A 258 3.90 -14.04 2.57
C ARG A 258 4.68 -14.27 1.27
N SER A 259 4.49 -13.42 0.27
CA SER A 259 5.21 -13.50 -1.01
C SER A 259 6.73 -13.38 -0.82
N TYR A 260 7.18 -12.47 0.05
CA TYR A 260 8.61 -12.29 0.34
C TYR A 260 9.20 -13.49 1.10
N ILE A 261 8.49 -14.00 2.09
CA ILE A 261 8.89 -15.21 2.84
C ILE A 261 8.96 -16.40 1.88
N HIS A 262 7.91 -16.62 1.07
CA HIS A 262 7.88 -17.70 0.08
C HIS A 262 9.07 -17.61 -0.87
N ARG A 263 9.37 -16.43 -1.40
CA ARG A 263 10.51 -16.21 -2.29
C ARG A 263 11.84 -16.55 -1.62
N CYS A 264 12.07 -16.09 -0.40
CA CYS A 264 13.28 -16.44 0.37
C CYS A 264 13.41 -17.95 0.54
N GLN A 265 12.33 -18.65 0.92
CA GLN A 265 12.32 -20.09 1.13
C GLN A 265 12.56 -20.86 -0.16
N LYS A 266 11.84 -20.52 -1.22
CA LYS A 266 11.95 -21.12 -2.55
C LYS A 266 13.36 -20.97 -3.14
N ASP A 267 13.96 -19.81 -3.00
CA ASP A 267 15.29 -19.52 -3.53
C ASP A 267 16.40 -20.12 -2.66
N GLY A 268 16.07 -20.70 -1.52
CA GLY A 268 17.01 -21.37 -0.62
C GLY A 268 17.82 -20.41 0.25
N VAL A 269 17.19 -19.32 0.71
CA VAL A 269 17.73 -18.51 1.82
C VAL A 269 17.60 -19.30 3.12
N LYS A 270 18.70 -19.44 3.86
CA LYS A 270 18.66 -20.04 5.21
C LYS A 270 18.07 -18.99 6.17
N ILE A 271 16.95 -19.33 6.80
CA ILE A 271 16.28 -18.46 7.78
C ILE A 271 16.46 -19.05 9.19
N VAL A 272 17.00 -18.23 10.10
CA VAL A 272 17.25 -18.57 11.51
C VAL A 272 16.40 -17.67 12.39
N MET A 273 15.37 -18.24 12.99
CA MET A 273 14.43 -17.56 13.88
C MET A 273 14.87 -17.60 15.34
N ASN A 274 14.30 -16.72 16.18
CA ASN A 274 14.61 -16.63 17.62
C ASN A 274 16.11 -16.48 17.89
N CYS A 275 16.82 -15.75 17.02
CA CYS A 275 18.26 -15.58 17.11
C CYS A 275 18.63 -14.09 17.00
N GLU A 276 18.91 -13.47 18.14
CA GLU A 276 19.48 -12.11 18.17
C GLU A 276 20.96 -12.19 17.81
N VAL A 277 21.36 -11.52 16.73
CA VAL A 277 22.75 -11.52 16.27
C VAL A 277 23.60 -10.66 17.19
N THR A 278 24.71 -11.25 17.64
CA THR A 278 25.74 -10.57 18.44
C THR A 278 27.07 -10.50 17.70
N PRO A 279 28.00 -9.62 18.11
CA PRO A 279 29.36 -9.60 17.54
C PRO A 279 30.09 -10.95 17.63
N GLU A 280 29.81 -11.76 18.65
CA GLU A 280 30.38 -13.10 18.85
C GLU A 280 29.88 -14.06 17.76
N LEU A 281 28.59 -14.06 17.45
CA LEU A 281 28.01 -14.88 16.38
C LEU A 281 28.60 -14.50 15.01
N ILE A 282 28.80 -13.20 14.76
CA ILE A 282 29.43 -12.72 13.52
C ILE A 282 30.88 -13.21 13.40
N LYS A 283 31.65 -13.21 14.50
CA LYS A 283 33.01 -13.76 14.52
C LYS A 283 33.04 -15.28 14.27
N GLU A 284 32.05 -16.02 14.75
CA GLU A 284 31.91 -17.45 14.54
C GLU A 284 31.53 -17.77 13.09
N GLU A 285 30.51 -17.10 12.58
CA GLU A 285 29.96 -17.32 11.24
C GLU A 285 30.88 -16.78 10.11
N LYS A 286 31.69 -15.77 10.38
CA LYS A 286 32.66 -15.16 9.46
C LYS A 286 32.03 -14.81 8.09
N PRO A 287 30.98 -13.99 8.04
CA PRO A 287 30.40 -13.55 6.78
C PRO A 287 31.36 -12.62 6.03
N ASP A 288 31.32 -12.64 4.69
CA ASP A 288 32.01 -11.70 3.83
C ASP A 288 31.31 -10.34 3.83
N SER A 289 29.98 -10.34 3.92
CA SER A 289 29.15 -9.13 3.98
C SER A 289 28.02 -9.28 5.00
N VAL A 290 27.73 -8.19 5.72
CA VAL A 290 26.61 -8.08 6.67
C VAL A 290 25.65 -6.99 6.22
N ILE A 291 24.35 -7.30 6.16
CA ILE A 291 23.28 -6.33 5.93
C ILE A 291 22.48 -6.18 7.22
N ILE A 292 22.55 -5.00 7.84
CA ILE A 292 21.81 -4.65 9.05
C ILE A 292 20.45 -4.07 8.64
N ALA A 293 19.38 -4.82 8.91
CA ALA A 293 17.98 -4.47 8.64
C ALA A 293 17.13 -4.56 9.92
N THR A 294 17.71 -4.16 11.06
CA THR A 294 17.13 -4.31 12.41
C THR A 294 15.94 -3.39 12.70
N GLY A 295 15.60 -2.51 11.73
CA GLY A 295 14.36 -1.75 11.74
C GLY A 295 14.34 -0.59 12.74
N SER A 296 13.19 -0.39 13.37
CA SER A 296 12.91 0.73 14.27
C SER A 296 12.15 0.28 15.52
N LYS A 297 12.24 1.10 16.57
CA LYS A 297 11.48 0.94 17.83
C LYS A 297 10.64 2.18 18.07
N THR A 298 9.59 2.06 18.86
CA THR A 298 8.74 3.18 19.27
C THR A 298 9.58 4.34 19.80
N LEU A 299 9.28 5.54 19.33
CA LEU A 299 9.92 6.76 19.80
C LEU A 299 9.39 7.10 21.20
N ILE A 300 10.30 7.15 22.16
CA ILE A 300 10.02 7.61 23.52
C ILE A 300 10.70 8.96 23.69
N LEU A 301 9.90 10.02 23.83
CA LEU A 301 10.37 11.37 24.10
C LEU A 301 10.58 11.58 25.61
N PRO A 302 11.45 12.50 26.04
CA PRO A 302 11.65 12.79 27.45
C PRO A 302 10.50 13.65 28.02
N ILE A 303 9.31 13.08 28.10
CA ILE A 303 8.10 13.72 28.65
C ILE A 303 7.83 13.09 30.01
N GLU A 304 7.49 13.91 31.01
CA GLU A 304 7.20 13.44 32.37
C GLU A 304 6.07 12.41 32.37
N GLY A 305 6.30 11.26 32.98
CA GLY A 305 5.33 10.18 33.15
C GLY A 305 5.18 9.23 31.94
N ILE A 306 5.95 9.40 30.85
CA ILE A 306 5.85 8.55 29.66
C ILE A 306 6.27 7.09 29.91
N ASP A 307 7.09 6.87 30.92
CA ASP A 307 7.59 5.55 31.36
C ASP A 307 6.64 4.83 32.33
N ASN A 308 5.45 5.40 32.60
CA ASN A 308 4.44 4.75 33.40
C ASN A 308 4.00 3.43 32.74
N PRO A 309 4.08 2.28 33.46
CA PRO A 309 3.73 0.98 32.89
C PRO A 309 2.24 0.83 32.48
N ALA A 310 1.37 1.76 32.91
CA ALA A 310 -0.01 1.81 32.44
C ALA A 310 -0.13 2.27 30.98
N ILE A 311 0.85 3.05 30.47
CA ILE A 311 0.86 3.52 29.10
C ILE A 311 1.16 2.34 28.17
N ILE A 312 0.35 2.19 27.11
CA ILE A 312 0.43 1.12 26.15
C ILE A 312 1.10 1.65 24.87
N HIS A 313 2.13 0.98 24.38
CA HIS A 313 2.65 1.28 23.05
C HIS A 313 1.68 0.80 21.95
N GLY A 314 1.42 1.63 20.94
CA GLY A 314 0.53 1.26 19.82
C GLY A 314 0.97 -0.04 19.13
N SER A 315 2.27 -0.30 19.04
CA SER A 315 2.82 -1.55 18.52
C SER A 315 2.44 -2.77 19.36
N ASP A 316 2.46 -2.65 20.70
CA ASP A 316 2.10 -3.77 21.60
C ASP A 316 0.59 -4.02 21.61
N LEU A 317 -0.22 -2.97 21.41
CA LEU A 317 -1.66 -3.09 21.21
C LEU A 317 -1.96 -3.86 19.92
N LEU A 318 -1.42 -3.40 18.80
CA LEU A 318 -1.63 -4.04 17.48
C LEU A 318 -1.08 -5.47 17.44
N ASP A 319 -0.02 -5.75 18.18
CA ASP A 319 0.56 -7.11 18.29
C ASP A 319 -0.22 -8.02 19.26
N GLY A 320 -1.28 -7.52 19.90
CA GLY A 320 -2.10 -8.27 20.86
C GLY A 320 -1.41 -8.57 22.20
N LYS A 321 -0.24 -7.96 22.47
CA LYS A 321 0.49 -8.09 23.75
C LYS A 321 -0.18 -7.37 24.91
N ARG A 322 -0.91 -6.29 24.60
CA ARG A 322 -1.67 -5.46 25.54
C ARG A 322 -3.07 -5.23 24.99
N ALA A 323 -4.05 -5.14 25.87
CA ALA A 323 -5.43 -4.80 25.53
C ALA A 323 -5.77 -3.39 26.04
N ALA A 324 -6.62 -2.67 25.31
CA ALA A 324 -7.14 -1.37 25.73
C ALA A 324 -8.48 -1.51 26.50
N GLY A 325 -8.75 -0.57 27.39
CA GLY A 325 -10.07 -0.41 28.02
C GLY A 325 -11.07 0.24 27.06
N LYS A 326 -12.27 0.57 27.55
CA LYS A 326 -13.37 1.07 26.71
C LYS A 326 -13.12 2.49 26.18
N LYS A 327 -12.63 3.38 27.03
CA LYS A 327 -12.35 4.79 26.70
C LYS A 327 -10.84 4.99 26.51
N VAL A 328 -10.43 5.37 25.32
CA VAL A 328 -9.01 5.35 24.92
C VAL A 328 -8.53 6.71 24.44
N LEU A 329 -7.37 7.14 24.93
CA LEU A 329 -6.63 8.27 24.41
C LEU A 329 -5.42 7.77 23.57
N VAL A 330 -5.40 8.09 22.28
CA VAL A 330 -4.26 7.83 21.40
C VAL A 330 -3.42 9.09 21.31
N VAL A 331 -2.17 9.03 21.74
CA VAL A 331 -1.21 10.15 21.71
C VAL A 331 -0.32 10.04 20.50
N GLY A 332 -0.48 10.98 19.55
CA GLY A 332 0.12 11.04 18.25
C GLY A 332 -0.91 10.73 17.15
N GLY A 333 -1.20 11.72 16.31
CA GLY A 333 -2.17 11.65 15.20
C GLY A 333 -1.50 11.56 13.82
N GLY A 334 -0.29 11.00 13.72
CA GLY A 334 0.30 10.59 12.44
C GLY A 334 -0.36 9.32 11.90
N MET A 335 0.13 8.81 10.76
CA MET A 335 -0.44 7.64 10.08
C MET A 335 -0.70 6.47 11.05
N VAL A 336 0.31 6.07 11.83
CA VAL A 336 0.19 4.91 12.76
C VAL A 336 -0.85 5.19 13.86
N GLY A 337 -0.87 6.41 14.42
CA GLY A 337 -1.82 6.75 15.48
C GLY A 337 -3.26 6.79 14.97
N CYS A 338 -3.48 7.37 13.77
CA CYS A 338 -4.80 7.38 13.16
C CYS A 338 -5.29 5.97 12.81
N GLU A 339 -4.41 5.11 12.28
CA GLU A 339 -4.73 3.71 11.98
C GLU A 339 -5.00 2.88 13.24
N THR A 340 -4.26 3.15 14.34
CA THR A 340 -4.53 2.54 15.66
C THR A 340 -5.88 3.01 16.20
N ALA A 341 -6.22 4.29 16.02
CA ALA A 341 -7.52 4.83 16.43
C ALA A 341 -8.68 4.21 15.64
N ALA A 342 -8.54 4.07 14.32
CA ALA A 342 -9.53 3.41 13.47
C ALA A 342 -9.70 1.92 13.85
N PHE A 343 -8.59 1.21 14.13
CA PHE A 343 -8.63 -0.18 14.61
C PHE A 343 -9.42 -0.33 15.92
N LEU A 344 -9.24 0.60 16.85
CA LEU A 344 -9.98 0.61 18.11
C LEU A 344 -11.45 1.03 17.91
N GLY A 345 -11.69 2.03 17.03
CA GLY A 345 -13.04 2.50 16.70
C GLY A 345 -13.90 1.40 16.08
N GLU A 346 -13.34 0.59 15.16
CA GLU A 346 -14.00 -0.59 14.57
C GLU A 346 -14.43 -1.61 15.65
N GLN A 347 -13.69 -1.67 16.77
CA GLN A 347 -14.00 -2.52 17.93
C GLN A 347 -14.88 -1.83 18.95
N GLU A 348 -15.55 -0.74 18.57
CA GLU A 348 -16.48 0.02 19.39
C GLU A 348 -15.88 0.67 20.66
N HIS A 349 -14.57 0.98 20.67
CA HIS A 349 -13.99 1.81 21.74
C HIS A 349 -14.37 3.29 21.56
N ASP A 350 -14.49 4.04 22.66
CA ASP A 350 -14.63 5.52 22.66
C ASP A 350 -13.23 6.13 22.56
N VAL A 351 -12.83 6.51 21.34
CA VAL A 351 -11.45 6.90 21.02
C VAL A 351 -11.33 8.41 20.89
N THR A 352 -10.29 8.98 21.50
CA THR A 352 -9.83 10.35 21.29
C THR A 352 -8.38 10.32 20.83
N VAL A 353 -8.06 11.04 19.75
CA VAL A 353 -6.68 11.23 19.26
C VAL A 353 -6.21 12.61 19.64
N ILE A 354 -5.01 12.71 20.24
CA ILE A 354 -4.36 14.00 20.51
C ILE A 354 -3.10 14.14 19.62
N GLU A 355 -3.02 15.27 18.90
CA GLU A 355 -1.96 15.52 17.90
C GLU A 355 -1.36 16.92 18.09
N PHE A 356 -0.03 17.01 17.94
CA PHE A 356 0.72 18.26 18.00
C PHE A 356 0.43 19.18 16.80
N ARG A 357 0.26 18.61 15.60
CA ARG A 357 -0.07 19.37 14.39
C ARG A 357 -1.53 19.82 14.41
N ASP A 358 -1.86 20.75 13.52
CA ASP A 358 -3.23 21.27 13.36
C ASP A 358 -4.20 20.27 12.72
N THR A 359 -3.72 19.13 12.24
CA THR A 359 -4.53 18.10 11.60
C THR A 359 -3.95 16.71 11.85
N VAL A 360 -4.82 15.72 12.01
CA VAL A 360 -4.44 14.30 12.05
C VAL A 360 -4.22 13.73 10.66
N GLY A 361 -3.42 12.66 10.54
CA GLY A 361 -3.17 11.95 9.30
C GLY A 361 -2.47 12.79 8.21
N ALA A 362 -1.69 13.82 8.58
CA ALA A 362 -1.02 14.70 7.62
C ALA A 362 0.03 14.01 6.75
N ASP A 363 0.54 12.87 7.17
CA ASP A 363 1.54 12.04 6.49
C ASP A 363 0.92 10.85 5.72
N VAL A 364 -0.41 10.71 5.77
CA VAL A 364 -1.15 9.68 5.02
C VAL A 364 -1.31 10.10 3.55
N ILE A 365 -1.13 9.17 2.63
CA ILE A 365 -1.38 9.39 1.19
C ILE A 365 -2.85 9.76 1.00
N HIS A 366 -3.11 10.74 0.13
CA HIS A 366 -4.44 11.36 -0.06
C HIS A 366 -5.57 10.33 -0.18
N GLU A 367 -5.43 9.36 -1.08
CA GLU A 367 -6.46 8.36 -1.37
C GLU A 367 -6.75 7.44 -0.17
N HIS A 368 -5.73 7.15 0.65
CA HIS A 368 -5.92 6.42 1.91
C HIS A 368 -6.53 7.32 2.99
N ARG A 369 -6.12 8.59 3.03
CA ARG A 369 -6.60 9.55 4.04
C ARG A 369 -8.10 9.80 3.95
N VAL A 370 -8.67 9.85 2.74
CA VAL A 370 -10.11 10.02 2.52
C VAL A 370 -10.91 8.93 3.27
N TYR A 371 -10.51 7.68 3.17
CA TYR A 371 -11.18 6.56 3.85
C TYR A 371 -10.88 6.55 5.34
N LEU A 372 -9.66 6.84 5.75
CA LEU A 372 -9.29 6.91 7.16
C LEU A 372 -10.08 8.01 7.90
N MET A 373 -10.30 9.17 7.27
CA MET A 373 -11.12 10.24 7.86
C MET A 373 -12.61 9.87 7.87
N LYS A 374 -13.06 9.06 6.91
CA LYS A 374 -14.41 8.48 6.97
C LYS A 374 -14.57 7.52 8.14
N ASP A 375 -13.57 6.67 8.42
CA ASP A 375 -13.58 5.80 9.60
C ASP A 375 -13.64 6.64 10.91
N PHE A 376 -12.96 7.79 10.96
CA PHE A 376 -13.04 8.71 12.08
C PHE A 376 -14.47 9.23 12.30
N GLU A 377 -15.17 9.59 11.22
CA GLU A 377 -16.57 10.01 11.25
C GLU A 377 -17.50 8.84 11.65
N ASP A 378 -17.37 7.70 10.96
CA ASP A 378 -18.24 6.52 11.14
C ASP A 378 -18.12 5.94 12.56
N TYR A 379 -16.91 5.95 13.16
CA TYR A 379 -16.67 5.43 14.52
C TYR A 379 -16.75 6.50 15.61
N GLY A 380 -16.99 7.76 15.25
CA GLY A 380 -17.10 8.87 16.19
C GLY A 380 -15.80 9.18 16.92
N ILE A 381 -14.63 9.00 16.26
CA ILE A 381 -13.31 9.27 16.83
C ILE A 381 -13.14 10.77 17.00
N LYS A 382 -12.79 11.20 18.22
CA LYS A 382 -12.60 12.61 18.59
C LYS A 382 -11.15 13.03 18.36
N GLU A 383 -10.96 14.30 18.01
CA GLU A 383 -9.64 14.88 17.75
C GLU A 383 -9.35 16.06 18.68
N ILE A 384 -8.14 16.11 19.23
CA ILE A 384 -7.56 17.26 19.93
C ILE A 384 -6.28 17.62 19.17
N THR A 385 -6.33 18.63 18.31
CA THR A 385 -5.21 19.05 17.45
C THR A 385 -4.54 20.32 17.97
N GLY A 386 -3.32 20.65 17.44
CA GLY A 386 -2.52 21.78 17.93
C GLY A 386 -2.09 21.61 19.39
N ALA A 387 -1.99 20.38 19.88
CA ALA A 387 -1.86 20.04 21.29
C ALA A 387 -0.51 19.34 21.57
N LYS A 388 0.43 20.04 22.19
CA LYS A 388 1.73 19.52 22.60
C LYS A 388 1.63 18.86 23.96
N VAL A 389 1.68 17.52 23.99
CA VAL A 389 1.69 16.76 25.26
C VAL A 389 2.95 17.09 26.05
N CYS A 390 2.76 17.50 27.30
CA CYS A 390 3.82 17.93 28.22
C CYS A 390 3.99 16.97 29.40
N LYS A 391 2.95 16.21 29.76
CA LYS A 391 2.98 15.25 30.86
C LYS A 391 1.99 14.13 30.63
N PHE A 392 2.39 12.92 31.01
CA PHE A 392 1.53 11.74 31.01
C PHE A 392 1.04 11.43 32.42
N TYR A 393 -0.20 10.99 32.49
CA TYR A 393 -0.83 10.40 33.66
C TYR A 393 -1.31 8.98 33.31
N GLU A 394 -1.69 8.22 34.31
CA GLU A 394 -2.24 6.87 34.12
C GLU A 394 -3.51 6.87 33.26
N ASP A 395 -4.35 7.91 33.39
CA ASP A 395 -5.67 8.03 32.77
C ASP A 395 -5.81 9.22 31.82
N GLY A 396 -4.69 9.80 31.32
CA GLY A 396 -4.72 10.95 30.41
C GLY A 396 -3.41 11.70 30.30
N VAL A 397 -3.48 12.94 29.80
CA VAL A 397 -2.31 13.81 29.59
C VAL A 397 -2.58 15.26 29.94
N GLU A 398 -1.50 16.01 30.28
CA GLU A 398 -1.45 17.47 30.22
C GLU A 398 -0.85 17.88 28.88
N TYR A 399 -1.42 18.86 28.23
CA TYR A 399 -0.93 19.39 26.95
C TYR A 399 -0.99 20.91 26.91
N GLU A 400 -0.16 21.52 26.06
CA GLU A 400 -0.07 22.96 25.82
C GLU A 400 -0.52 23.26 24.38
N THR A 401 -1.41 24.24 24.24
CA THR A 401 -1.87 24.76 22.94
C THR A 401 -0.95 25.88 22.44
N ALA A 402 -1.09 26.28 21.17
CA ALA A 402 -0.20 27.25 20.52
C ALA A 402 -0.15 28.62 21.19
N ASP A 403 -1.18 29.00 21.95
CA ASP A 403 -1.24 30.22 22.76
C ASP A 403 -0.54 30.09 24.14
N GLY A 404 0.09 28.94 24.41
CA GLY A 404 0.81 28.66 25.66
C GLY A 404 -0.06 28.29 26.82
N VAL A 405 -1.37 28.06 26.60
CA VAL A 405 -2.29 27.63 27.65
C VAL A 405 -2.17 26.13 27.87
N ARG A 406 -2.13 25.73 29.14
CA ARG A 406 -2.09 24.32 29.54
C ARG A 406 -3.48 23.81 29.86
N HIS A 407 -3.74 22.61 29.35
CA HIS A 407 -4.99 21.89 29.51
C HIS A 407 -4.71 20.46 29.97
N GLU A 408 -5.69 19.85 30.64
CA GLU A 408 -5.68 18.42 30.96
C GLU A 408 -6.84 17.72 30.26
N THR A 409 -6.60 16.49 29.77
CA THR A 409 -7.66 15.57 29.40
C THR A 409 -7.45 14.26 30.15
N ARG A 410 -8.48 13.84 30.90
CA ARG A 410 -8.41 12.75 31.89
C ARG A 410 -9.63 11.82 31.82
N GLY A 411 -9.55 10.72 32.54
CA GLY A 411 -10.65 9.77 32.69
C GLY A 411 -10.73 8.80 31.52
N TYR A 412 -9.59 8.45 30.96
CA TYR A 412 -9.44 7.35 29.97
C TYR A 412 -9.08 6.06 30.70
N ASP A 413 -9.59 4.94 30.20
CA ASP A 413 -9.22 3.61 30.70
C ASP A 413 -7.82 3.18 30.19
N SER A 414 -7.38 3.75 29.05
CA SER A 414 -6.08 3.47 28.47
C SER A 414 -5.52 4.67 27.73
N VAL A 415 -4.21 4.88 27.84
CA VAL A 415 -3.43 5.85 27.07
C VAL A 415 -2.49 5.08 26.14
N ILE A 416 -2.64 5.29 24.83
CA ILE A 416 -1.86 4.60 23.78
C ILE A 416 -0.82 5.56 23.22
N LEU A 417 0.46 5.16 23.24
CA LEU A 417 1.55 5.95 22.69
C LEU A 417 1.80 5.57 21.21
N SER A 418 1.57 6.53 20.31
CA SER A 418 1.74 6.40 18.87
C SER A 418 2.51 7.59 18.25
N MET A 419 3.54 8.08 18.93
CA MET A 419 4.32 9.27 18.56
C MET A 419 5.36 9.01 17.47
N GLY A 420 5.34 7.84 16.82
CA GLY A 420 6.25 7.44 15.74
C GLY A 420 7.35 6.48 16.20
N PHE A 421 8.37 6.34 15.35
CA PHE A 421 9.45 5.39 15.51
C PHE A 421 10.81 6.07 15.41
N ARG A 422 11.81 5.51 16.07
CA ARG A 422 13.23 5.84 15.90
C ARG A 422 13.98 4.63 15.35
N ASN A 423 15.04 4.88 14.59
CA ASN A 423 15.93 3.82 14.10
C ASN A 423 16.50 2.98 15.25
N TYR A 424 16.71 1.70 14.97
CA TYR A 424 17.35 0.77 15.88
C TYR A 424 18.52 0.08 15.18
N ASN A 425 19.73 0.51 15.48
CA ASN A 425 20.97 -0.03 14.91
C ASN A 425 22.01 -0.23 16.02
N PRO A 426 21.94 -1.34 16.77
CA PRO A 426 22.84 -1.59 17.90
C PRO A 426 24.18 -2.21 17.50
N LEU A 427 24.37 -2.60 16.23
CA LEU A 427 25.46 -3.46 15.80
C LEU A 427 26.54 -2.76 14.97
N GLU A 428 26.22 -1.81 14.11
CA GLU A 428 27.12 -1.23 13.11
C GLU A 428 28.50 -0.84 13.70
N GLU A 429 28.51 -0.02 14.75
CA GLU A 429 29.74 0.43 15.39
C GLU A 429 30.54 -0.70 16.08
N LYS A 430 29.85 -1.77 16.50
CA LYS A 430 30.47 -2.91 17.19
C LYS A 430 31.12 -3.91 16.24
N ILE A 431 30.71 -3.91 14.97
CA ILE A 431 31.13 -4.91 13.99
C ILE A 431 31.97 -4.36 12.84
N LYS A 432 32.17 -3.06 12.76
CA LYS A 432 32.91 -2.37 11.67
C LYS A 432 34.29 -2.95 11.38
N ASP A 433 34.96 -3.46 12.41
CA ASP A 433 36.32 -4.06 12.31
C ASP A 433 36.26 -5.61 12.23
N LEU A 434 35.05 -6.21 12.23
CA LEU A 434 34.88 -7.67 12.27
C LEU A 434 34.48 -8.26 10.90
N VAL A 435 33.97 -7.42 10.00
CA VAL A 435 33.42 -7.86 8.70
C VAL A 435 34.05 -7.00 7.61
N PRO A 436 34.44 -7.59 6.47
CA PRO A 436 35.00 -6.83 5.35
C PRO A 436 34.04 -5.78 4.79
N GLU A 437 32.74 -6.09 4.79
CA GLU A 437 31.72 -5.25 4.19
C GLU A 437 30.46 -5.23 5.06
N THR A 438 30.01 -4.03 5.46
CA THR A 438 28.79 -3.83 6.28
C THR A 438 27.89 -2.77 5.65
N HIS A 439 26.61 -3.09 5.52
CA HIS A 439 25.56 -2.21 5.02
C HIS A 439 24.43 -2.07 6.03
N VAL A 440 23.85 -0.88 6.11
CA VAL A 440 22.64 -0.62 6.91
C VAL A 440 21.53 -0.23 5.95
N ILE A 441 20.33 -0.80 6.12
CA ILE A 441 19.18 -0.53 5.24
C ILE A 441 17.88 -0.34 6.04
N GLY A 442 16.92 0.31 5.40
CA GLY A 442 15.59 0.51 5.92
C GLY A 442 15.55 1.37 7.17
N ASP A 443 14.64 1.06 8.06
CA ASP A 443 14.44 1.83 9.28
C ASP A 443 15.61 1.77 10.27
N ALA A 444 16.56 0.87 10.06
CA ALA A 444 17.80 0.86 10.83
C ALA A 444 18.66 2.11 10.55
N ILE A 445 18.54 2.73 9.37
CA ILE A 445 19.13 4.06 9.07
C ILE A 445 18.26 5.16 9.68
N ARG A 446 16.98 5.15 9.32
CA ARG A 446 15.97 6.14 9.73
C ARG A 446 14.56 5.58 9.49
N ALA A 447 13.66 5.73 10.45
CA ALA A 447 12.27 5.35 10.30
C ALA A 447 11.58 6.17 9.19
N ARG A 448 11.07 5.48 8.16
CA ARG A 448 10.42 6.03 6.96
C ARG A 448 9.32 5.09 6.47
N ARG A 449 8.95 5.21 5.20
CA ARG A 449 7.99 4.30 4.57
C ARG A 449 8.65 2.98 4.16
N ALA A 450 7.86 1.91 4.11
CA ALA A 450 8.33 0.60 3.68
C ALA A 450 8.91 0.59 2.25
N LEU A 451 8.47 1.50 1.38
CA LEU A 451 9.03 1.71 0.04
C LEU A 451 10.52 2.07 0.09
N ASP A 452 10.93 2.92 1.04
CA ASP A 452 12.35 3.30 1.20
C ASP A 452 13.19 2.07 1.57
N ALA A 453 12.64 1.23 2.45
CA ALA A 453 13.30 0.01 2.89
C ALA A 453 13.56 -1.00 1.75
N THR A 454 12.57 -1.21 0.88
CA THR A 454 12.72 -2.13 -0.27
C THR A 454 13.62 -1.56 -1.38
N LYS A 455 13.60 -0.24 -1.59
CA LYS A 455 14.53 0.44 -2.51
C LYS A 455 15.97 0.36 -2.05
N GLU A 456 16.23 0.57 -0.77
CA GLU A 456 17.58 0.44 -0.19
C GLU A 456 18.06 -1.02 -0.22
N ALA A 457 17.17 -1.98 0.05
CA ALA A 457 17.48 -3.39 -0.10
C ALA A 457 17.95 -3.72 -1.52
N TYR A 458 17.24 -3.23 -2.54
CA TYR A 458 17.67 -3.40 -3.93
C TYR A 458 19.00 -2.70 -4.20
N ALA A 459 19.15 -1.44 -3.80
CA ALA A 459 20.34 -0.65 -4.07
C ALA A 459 21.63 -1.27 -3.49
N VAL A 460 21.51 -1.97 -2.36
CA VAL A 460 22.63 -2.68 -1.70
C VAL A 460 22.78 -4.08 -2.31
N ALA A 461 21.75 -4.91 -2.23
CA ALA A 461 21.87 -6.33 -2.56
C ALA A 461 22.11 -6.61 -4.05
N SER A 462 21.72 -5.69 -4.95
CA SER A 462 22.00 -5.80 -6.38
C SER A 462 23.47 -5.55 -6.75
N LYS A 463 24.29 -5.06 -5.82
CA LYS A 463 25.70 -4.69 -6.07
C LYS A 463 26.69 -5.54 -5.28
N LEU A 464 26.20 -6.39 -4.36
CA LEU A 464 27.08 -7.31 -3.62
C LEU A 464 27.82 -8.25 -4.57
#